data_1367cf886d4cb1d2232de62a3d7a5e26
#
_entry.id   1367cf886d4cb1d2232de62a3d7a5e26
#
_cell.length_a   1.000
_cell.length_b   1.000
_cell.length_c   1.000
_cell.angle_alpha   90.00
_cell.angle_beta   90.00
_cell.angle_gamma   90.00
#
_symmetry.space_group_name_H-M   'P 1'
#
loop_
_entity.id
_entity.type
_entity.pdbx_description
1 polymer ?
#
loop_
_entity_poly.entity_id
_entity_poly.type
_entity_poly.pdbx_seq_one_letter_code
_entity_poly.pdbx_strand_id
1 'polypeptide(L)'
;QFVRTLRPYGACTFFRSLTSVGNASRFVISEANSNTLVFDVTDALNVKRVEADLNGSELSFTIPAGRLREFVLVQTNQTFPSPEVVGEVASSNLHGLEQRDMIIISAPSLVQQAERLAVAHREKDGLTVEVVTPEAIYNEFSSGTPDATAYRRLMKMFYDRSSSLGNPPKYLLLFGDGIYDNRGISGEVQGVSRSNMLLTFQSQESLNVYSYATDD
;
A
#
# COMPACT_ATOMS: atom_id res chain seq x y z
N GLN A 1 -13.16 18.03 -25.56
CA GLN A 1 -13.07 18.67 -24.24
C GLN A 1 -14.49 18.95 -23.76
N PHE A 2 -14.88 18.45 -22.59
CA PHE A 2 -16.20 18.73 -22.01
C PHE A 2 -16.06 19.89 -21.02
N VAL A 3 -16.91 20.89 -21.16
CA VAL A 3 -17.10 21.93 -20.14
C VAL A 3 -18.25 21.46 -19.25
N ARG A 4 -17.99 21.33 -17.95
CA ARG A 4 -18.96 20.86 -16.99
C ARG A 4 -19.18 21.91 -15.92
N THR A 5 -20.43 22.21 -15.60
CA THR A 5 -20.75 23.06 -14.46
C THR A 5 -20.29 22.38 -13.18
N LEU A 6 -19.56 23.11 -12.35
CA LEU A 6 -19.10 22.60 -11.06
C LEU A 6 -20.27 22.62 -10.07
N ARG A 7 -20.72 21.42 -9.72
CA ARG A 7 -21.78 21.18 -8.74
C ARG A 7 -21.60 19.82 -8.07
N PRO A 8 -22.26 19.56 -6.94
CA PRO A 8 -22.23 18.22 -6.33
C PRO A 8 -22.83 17.15 -7.24
N TYR A 9 -22.14 16.03 -7.39
CA TYR A 9 -22.59 14.83 -8.09
C TYR A 9 -22.45 13.63 -7.15
N GLY A 10 -23.49 13.33 -6.37
CA GLY A 10 -23.46 12.29 -5.35
C GLY A 10 -22.73 12.73 -4.06
N ALA A 11 -22.30 11.76 -3.27
CA ALA A 11 -21.68 12.02 -1.96
C ALA A 11 -20.33 12.73 -2.05
N CYS A 12 -19.53 12.40 -3.06
CA CYS A 12 -18.22 13.00 -3.31
C CYS A 12 -18.06 13.39 -4.79
N THR A 13 -17.54 14.59 -5.02
CA THR A 13 -17.25 15.08 -6.37
C THR A 13 -15.85 15.66 -6.42
N PHE A 14 -14.94 14.98 -7.12
CA PHE A 14 -13.56 15.44 -7.31
C PHE A 14 -13.47 16.41 -8.48
N PHE A 15 -12.66 17.46 -8.31
CA PHE A 15 -12.41 18.43 -9.36
C PHE A 15 -11.05 19.10 -9.22
N ARG A 16 -10.57 19.63 -10.32
CA ARG A 16 -9.40 20.48 -10.45
C ARG A 16 -9.53 21.38 -11.65
N SER A 17 -8.76 22.47 -11.71
CA SER A 17 -8.74 23.34 -12.87
C SER A 17 -7.30 23.65 -13.29
N LEU A 18 -6.93 23.29 -14.52
CA LEU A 18 -5.60 23.60 -15.06
C LEU A 18 -5.40 25.09 -15.24
N THR A 19 -6.48 25.86 -15.49
CA THR A 19 -6.42 27.32 -15.68
C THR A 19 -6.14 28.08 -14.37
N SER A 20 -6.27 27.41 -13.21
CA SER A 20 -5.93 28.00 -11.90
C SER A 20 -4.41 28.00 -11.61
N VAL A 21 -3.61 27.34 -12.42
CA VAL A 21 -2.16 27.33 -12.26
C VAL A 21 -1.57 28.68 -12.63
N GLY A 22 -0.82 29.28 -11.71
CA GLY A 22 -0.17 30.58 -11.94
C GLY A 22 -1.05 31.80 -11.68
N ASN A 23 -2.37 31.65 -11.50
CA ASN A 23 -3.30 32.75 -11.25
C ASN A 23 -4.12 32.52 -9.99
N ALA A 24 -4.42 33.60 -9.27
CA ALA A 24 -5.44 33.52 -8.23
C ALA A 24 -6.80 33.21 -8.89
N SER A 25 -7.49 32.20 -8.37
CA SER A 25 -8.69 31.65 -9.02
C SER A 25 -9.82 31.50 -8.03
N ARG A 26 -11.00 32.00 -8.43
CA ARG A 26 -12.25 31.80 -7.68
C ARG A 26 -12.99 30.60 -8.27
N PHE A 27 -13.34 29.67 -7.42
CA PHE A 27 -14.23 28.54 -7.74
C PHE A 27 -15.64 28.88 -7.29
N VAL A 28 -16.61 28.58 -8.15
CA VAL A 28 -18.03 28.75 -7.84
C VAL A 28 -18.71 27.40 -8.09
N ILE A 29 -19.36 26.90 -7.05
CA ILE A 29 -20.06 25.63 -7.03
C ILE A 29 -21.57 25.94 -6.97
N SER A 30 -22.30 25.59 -8.01
CA SER A 30 -23.74 25.71 -8.04
C SER A 30 -24.46 24.55 -7.36
N GLU A 31 -25.72 24.71 -7.04
CA GLU A 31 -26.54 23.67 -6.39
C GLU A 31 -25.97 23.19 -5.05
N ALA A 32 -25.17 24.02 -4.39
CA ALA A 32 -24.62 23.75 -3.06
C ALA A 32 -25.62 24.09 -1.95
N ASN A 33 -25.42 23.54 -0.79
CA ASN A 33 -26.21 23.82 0.41
C ASN A 33 -25.33 23.72 1.67
N SER A 34 -25.92 23.89 2.84
CA SER A 34 -25.20 23.85 4.15
C SER A 34 -24.50 22.52 4.44
N ASN A 35 -24.84 21.43 3.73
CA ASN A 35 -24.18 20.14 3.85
C ASN A 35 -23.03 19.96 2.86
N THR A 36 -22.76 20.96 1.99
CA THR A 36 -21.66 20.90 1.01
C THR A 36 -20.39 21.43 1.65
N LEU A 37 -19.42 20.55 1.83
CA LEU A 37 -18.08 20.89 2.30
C LEU A 37 -17.07 20.77 1.16
N VAL A 38 -16.00 21.56 1.22
CA VAL A 38 -14.86 21.50 0.28
C VAL A 38 -13.61 21.11 1.04
N PHE A 39 -12.87 20.16 0.47
CA PHE A 39 -11.54 19.80 0.97
C PHE A 39 -10.50 19.90 -0.13
N ASP A 40 -9.35 20.45 0.21
CA ASP A 40 -8.13 20.38 -0.60
C ASP A 40 -7.48 19.02 -0.32
N VAL A 41 -7.42 18.17 -1.35
CA VAL A 41 -6.86 16.82 -1.32
C VAL A 41 -5.60 16.70 -2.16
N THR A 42 -4.98 17.82 -2.49
CA THR A 42 -3.73 17.90 -3.26
C THR A 42 -2.61 17.08 -2.60
N ASP A 43 -2.60 17.06 -1.28
CA ASP A 43 -1.75 16.18 -0.48
C ASP A 43 -2.68 15.20 0.27
N ALA A 44 -2.70 13.95 -0.17
CA ALA A 44 -3.56 12.91 0.39
C ALA A 44 -3.27 12.62 1.88
N LEU A 45 -2.05 12.90 2.35
CA LEU A 45 -1.66 12.72 3.75
C LEU A 45 -1.94 13.95 4.62
N ASN A 46 -2.32 15.09 4.01
CA ASN A 46 -2.56 16.34 4.70
C ASN A 46 -3.77 17.07 4.11
N VAL A 47 -4.90 16.40 4.16
CA VAL A 47 -6.19 16.93 3.68
C VAL A 47 -6.61 18.11 4.52
N LYS A 48 -7.01 19.21 3.85
CA LYS A 48 -7.43 20.46 4.52
C LYS A 48 -8.85 20.84 4.13
N ARG A 49 -9.65 21.21 5.11
CA ARG A 49 -10.93 21.84 4.83
C ARG A 49 -10.70 23.23 4.26
N VAL A 50 -11.41 23.57 3.19
CA VAL A 50 -11.37 24.87 2.56
C VAL A 50 -12.51 25.72 3.13
N GLU A 51 -12.19 26.91 3.60
CA GLU A 51 -13.19 27.91 3.97
C GLU A 51 -13.86 28.43 2.70
N ALA A 52 -15.18 28.36 2.66
CA ALA A 52 -15.97 28.72 1.49
C ALA A 52 -17.25 29.45 1.91
N ASP A 53 -17.65 30.46 1.15
CA ASP A 53 -18.82 31.28 1.40
C ASP A 53 -20.02 30.70 0.66
N LEU A 54 -21.11 30.41 1.41
CA LEU A 54 -22.38 29.97 0.84
C LEU A 54 -23.34 31.14 0.73
N ASN A 55 -23.75 31.48 -0.48
CA ASN A 55 -24.75 32.49 -0.77
C ASN A 55 -25.90 31.86 -1.59
N GLY A 56 -27.03 31.64 -0.94
CA GLY A 56 -28.15 30.90 -1.53
C GLY A 56 -27.73 29.46 -1.86
N SER A 57 -27.70 29.12 -3.15
CA SER A 57 -27.27 27.81 -3.66
C SER A 57 -25.88 27.83 -4.29
N GLU A 58 -25.13 28.92 -4.14
CA GLU A 58 -23.76 29.05 -4.63
C GLU A 58 -22.76 29.00 -3.50
N LEU A 59 -21.85 28.05 -3.53
CA LEU A 59 -20.69 27.97 -2.63
C LEU A 59 -19.47 28.47 -3.38
N SER A 60 -18.72 29.44 -2.83
CA SER A 60 -17.52 29.95 -3.49
C SER A 60 -16.33 30.07 -2.57
N PHE A 61 -15.15 29.88 -3.15
CA PHE A 61 -13.87 30.07 -2.48
C PHE A 61 -12.80 30.53 -3.45
N THR A 62 -11.76 31.15 -2.94
CA THR A 62 -10.64 31.64 -3.75
C THR A 62 -9.35 30.98 -3.28
N ILE A 63 -8.55 30.57 -4.24
CA ILE A 63 -7.19 30.07 -4.00
C ILE A 63 -6.16 31.03 -4.56
N PRO A 64 -5.00 31.22 -3.89
CA PRO A 64 -3.90 32.00 -4.43
C PRO A 64 -3.28 31.35 -5.66
N ALA A 65 -2.58 32.13 -6.45
CA ALA A 65 -1.72 31.62 -7.52
C ALA A 65 -0.72 30.59 -6.99
N GLY A 66 -0.37 29.59 -7.80
CA GLY A 66 0.59 28.58 -7.41
C GLY A 66 0.48 27.30 -8.23
N ARG A 67 0.68 26.17 -7.55
CA ARG A 67 0.61 24.85 -8.15
C ARG A 67 -0.84 24.41 -8.42
N LEU A 68 -0.99 23.41 -9.29
CA LEU A 68 -2.27 22.73 -9.46
C LEU A 68 -2.75 22.14 -8.13
N ARG A 69 -4.01 22.39 -7.82
CA ARG A 69 -4.68 21.83 -6.64
C ARG A 69 -5.82 20.93 -7.04
N GLU A 70 -6.04 19.92 -6.23
CA GLU A 70 -7.16 19.00 -6.35
C GLU A 70 -8.11 19.15 -5.16
N PHE A 71 -9.39 19.17 -5.44
CA PHE A 71 -10.43 19.37 -4.45
C PHE A 71 -11.48 18.28 -4.51
N VAL A 72 -12.15 18.07 -3.39
CA VAL A 72 -13.36 17.25 -3.33
C VAL A 72 -14.49 18.03 -2.67
N LEU A 73 -15.67 17.99 -3.28
CA LEU A 73 -16.92 18.36 -2.63
C LEU A 73 -17.47 17.14 -1.91
N VAL A 74 -17.86 17.30 -0.67
CA VAL A 74 -18.46 16.27 0.16
C VAL A 74 -19.85 16.71 0.59
N GLN A 75 -20.84 15.87 0.31
CA GLN A 75 -22.23 16.08 0.75
C GLN A 75 -22.46 15.30 2.04
N THR A 76 -22.44 15.97 3.19
CA THR A 76 -22.48 15.33 4.51
C THR A 76 -23.82 14.65 4.82
N ASN A 77 -24.88 14.97 4.06
CA ASN A 77 -26.20 14.35 4.16
C ASN A 77 -26.40 13.13 3.26
N GLN A 78 -25.36 12.70 2.55
CA GLN A 78 -25.41 11.50 1.70
C GLN A 78 -24.85 10.29 2.45
N THR A 79 -25.25 9.11 1.99
CA THR A 79 -24.68 7.84 2.49
C THR A 79 -23.33 7.59 1.83
N PHE A 80 -22.32 7.31 2.66
CA PHE A 80 -21.01 6.90 2.19
C PHE A 80 -20.89 5.38 2.20
N PRO A 81 -20.09 4.80 1.31
CA PRO A 81 -19.78 3.38 1.36
C PRO A 81 -19.17 3.03 2.72
N SER A 82 -19.68 2.00 3.36
CA SER A 82 -19.09 1.45 4.58
C SER A 82 -18.21 0.25 4.20
N PRO A 83 -17.03 0.09 4.82
CA PRO A 83 -16.22 -1.09 4.60
C PRO A 83 -16.96 -2.34 5.11
N GLU A 84 -16.83 -3.42 4.37
CA GLU A 84 -17.28 -4.73 4.81
C GLU A 84 -16.27 -5.31 5.81
N VAL A 85 -16.75 -5.90 6.90
CA VAL A 85 -15.91 -6.62 7.85
C VAL A 85 -15.59 -7.98 7.24
N VAL A 86 -14.33 -8.19 6.85
CA VAL A 86 -13.87 -9.44 6.23
C VAL A 86 -13.48 -10.48 7.30
N GLY A 87 -12.89 -10.05 8.41
CA GLY A 87 -12.45 -10.93 9.50
C GLY A 87 -11.41 -10.27 10.41
N GLU A 88 -10.88 -11.10 11.31
CA GLU A 88 -9.79 -10.71 12.20
C GLU A 88 -8.45 -11.08 11.58
N VAL A 89 -7.46 -10.24 11.78
CA VAL A 89 -6.07 -10.48 11.39
C VAL A 89 -5.29 -10.89 12.63
N ALA A 90 -4.56 -12.00 12.53
CA ALA A 90 -3.69 -12.44 13.61
C ALA A 90 -2.62 -11.37 13.90
N SER A 91 -2.44 -11.07 15.19
CA SER A 91 -1.41 -10.12 15.60
C SER A 91 -0.02 -10.70 15.31
N SER A 92 0.86 -9.90 14.72
CA SER A 92 2.26 -10.22 14.48
C SER A 92 3.15 -9.10 15.02
N ASN A 93 4.43 -9.36 15.20
CA ASN A 93 5.42 -8.37 15.60
C ASN A 93 6.78 -8.70 14.98
N LEU A 94 6.84 -8.65 13.66
CA LEU A 94 8.09 -8.89 12.92
C LEU A 94 9.09 -7.76 13.14
N HIS A 95 8.60 -6.54 13.37
CA HIS A 95 9.44 -5.41 13.74
C HIS A 95 10.12 -5.59 15.11
N GLY A 96 9.59 -6.42 16.00
CA GLY A 96 10.19 -6.75 17.30
C GLY A 96 11.16 -7.92 17.28
N LEU A 97 11.34 -8.60 16.15
CA LEU A 97 12.28 -9.73 16.06
C LEU A 97 13.72 -9.27 16.28
N GLU A 98 14.47 -10.09 17.01
CA GLU A 98 15.93 -9.95 17.13
C GLU A 98 16.62 -10.32 15.81
N GLN A 99 17.90 -9.97 15.67
CA GLN A 99 18.70 -10.38 14.51
C GLN A 99 18.72 -11.90 14.34
N ARG A 100 18.68 -12.33 13.09
CA ARG A 100 18.72 -13.74 12.68
C ARG A 100 19.75 -13.95 11.59
N ASP A 101 20.40 -15.12 11.63
CA ASP A 101 21.31 -15.54 10.56
C ASP A 101 20.54 -15.95 9.29
N MET A 102 19.36 -16.53 9.47
CA MET A 102 18.54 -17.07 8.39
C MET A 102 17.06 -16.71 8.57
N ILE A 103 16.45 -16.23 7.51
CA ILE A 103 15.00 -16.02 7.41
C ILE A 103 14.43 -17.01 6.40
N ILE A 104 13.41 -17.73 6.79
CA ILE A 104 12.64 -18.62 5.91
C ILE A 104 11.26 -18.00 5.71
N ILE A 105 10.96 -17.55 4.49
CA ILE A 105 9.60 -17.10 4.13
C ILE A 105 8.89 -18.34 3.58
N SER A 106 7.93 -18.86 4.33
CA SER A 106 7.24 -20.10 4.00
C SER A 106 5.84 -19.86 3.47
N ALA A 107 5.50 -20.52 2.38
CA ALA A 107 4.13 -20.63 1.92
C ALA A 107 3.24 -21.21 3.05
N PRO A 108 1.97 -20.77 3.19
CA PRO A 108 1.13 -21.14 4.34
C PRO A 108 0.98 -22.64 4.58
N SER A 109 0.87 -23.44 3.53
CA SER A 109 0.72 -24.89 3.65
C SER A 109 2.02 -25.62 4.00
N LEU A 110 3.18 -24.97 3.90
CA LEU A 110 4.50 -25.57 4.08
C LEU A 110 5.19 -25.15 5.39
N VAL A 111 4.51 -24.39 6.26
CA VAL A 111 5.08 -23.84 7.51
C VAL A 111 5.65 -24.94 8.40
N GLN A 112 4.96 -26.09 8.54
CA GLN A 112 5.46 -27.19 9.36
C GLN A 112 6.77 -27.79 8.82
N GLN A 113 6.89 -27.91 7.50
CA GLN A 113 8.08 -28.39 6.84
C GLN A 113 9.24 -27.38 6.94
N ALA A 114 8.92 -26.10 6.81
CA ALA A 114 9.87 -25.01 7.01
C ALA A 114 10.41 -24.99 8.44
N GLU A 115 9.55 -25.20 9.45
CA GLU A 115 10.00 -25.30 10.85
C GLU A 115 10.89 -26.52 11.09
N ARG A 116 10.59 -27.67 10.49
CA ARG A 116 11.48 -28.84 10.58
C ARG A 116 12.86 -28.55 10.00
N LEU A 117 12.92 -27.81 8.88
CA LEU A 117 14.18 -27.38 8.30
C LEU A 117 14.89 -26.37 9.19
N ALA A 118 14.16 -25.40 9.76
CA ALA A 118 14.70 -24.43 10.70
C ALA A 118 15.33 -25.08 11.94
N VAL A 119 14.65 -26.09 12.50
CA VAL A 119 15.20 -26.89 13.61
C VAL A 119 16.52 -27.56 13.20
N ALA A 120 16.58 -28.17 12.03
CA ALA A 120 17.80 -28.81 11.56
C ALA A 120 18.97 -27.82 11.41
N HIS A 121 18.73 -26.61 10.91
CA HIS A 121 19.75 -25.56 10.81
C HIS A 121 20.17 -25.01 12.19
N ARG A 122 19.22 -24.89 13.13
CA ARG A 122 19.54 -24.48 14.51
C ARG A 122 20.43 -25.51 15.20
N GLU A 123 20.13 -26.80 15.05
CA GLU A 123 20.83 -27.89 15.73
C GLU A 123 22.17 -28.26 15.08
N LYS A 124 22.21 -28.31 13.74
CA LYS A 124 23.41 -28.81 13.03
C LYS A 124 24.38 -27.71 12.66
N ASP A 125 23.85 -26.54 12.28
CA ASP A 125 24.66 -25.45 11.74
C ASP A 125 24.85 -24.31 12.75
N GLY A 126 24.16 -24.37 13.89
CA GLY A 126 24.22 -23.34 14.93
C GLY A 126 23.66 -21.99 14.50
N LEU A 127 22.80 -21.97 13.46
CA LEU A 127 22.21 -20.74 12.96
C LEU A 127 21.03 -20.28 13.84
N THR A 128 20.84 -18.98 13.96
CA THR A 128 19.58 -18.41 14.42
C THR A 128 18.63 -18.29 13.24
N VAL A 129 17.49 -19.02 13.28
CA VAL A 129 16.56 -19.13 12.14
C VAL A 129 15.16 -18.69 12.55
N GLU A 130 14.54 -17.85 11.74
CA GLU A 130 13.13 -17.46 11.89
C GLU A 130 12.33 -17.94 10.69
N VAL A 131 11.13 -18.49 10.93
CA VAL A 131 10.16 -18.85 9.90
C VAL A 131 9.03 -17.84 9.95
N VAL A 132 8.75 -17.20 8.82
CA VAL A 132 7.72 -16.16 8.70
C VAL A 132 6.79 -16.48 7.54
N THR A 133 5.53 -16.06 7.64
CA THR A 133 4.55 -16.23 6.56
C THR A 133 4.40 -14.95 5.74
N PRO A 134 4.06 -15.05 4.46
CA PRO A 134 3.78 -13.89 3.61
C PRO A 134 2.74 -12.95 4.21
N GLU A 135 1.67 -13.49 4.80
CA GLU A 135 0.60 -12.70 5.40
C GLU A 135 1.10 -11.80 6.53
N ALA A 136 1.91 -12.36 7.46
CA ALA A 136 2.51 -11.57 8.52
C ALA A 136 3.41 -10.45 7.96
N ILE A 137 4.16 -10.75 6.89
CA ILE A 137 5.01 -9.76 6.24
C ILE A 137 4.16 -8.68 5.57
N TYR A 138 3.08 -9.04 4.86
CA TYR A 138 2.21 -8.05 4.22
C TYR A 138 1.56 -7.12 5.23
N ASN A 139 1.11 -7.66 6.36
CA ASN A 139 0.47 -6.87 7.40
C ASN A 139 1.40 -5.78 7.96
N GLU A 140 2.68 -6.09 8.14
CA GLU A 140 3.65 -5.16 8.74
C GLU A 140 4.44 -4.32 7.72
N PHE A 141 4.67 -4.82 6.52
CA PHE A 141 5.56 -4.18 5.54
C PHE A 141 4.88 -3.66 4.26
N SER A 142 3.58 -3.95 4.07
CA SER A 142 2.80 -3.44 2.93
C SER A 142 1.33 -3.14 3.28
N SER A 143 1.05 -2.80 4.54
CA SER A 143 -0.29 -2.42 5.01
C SER A 143 -1.38 -3.45 4.69
N GLY A 144 -1.04 -4.75 4.79
CA GLY A 144 -1.92 -5.87 4.47
C GLY A 144 -2.08 -6.17 2.98
N THR A 145 -1.48 -5.38 2.10
CA THR A 145 -1.57 -5.62 0.66
C THR A 145 -0.54 -6.68 0.24
N PRO A 146 -0.95 -7.75 -0.46
CA PRO A 146 -0.01 -8.70 -1.04
C PRO A 146 0.95 -8.02 -2.02
N ASP A 147 2.21 -7.91 -1.63
CA ASP A 147 3.26 -7.23 -2.37
C ASP A 147 4.59 -7.96 -2.19
N ALA A 148 5.18 -8.44 -3.28
CA ALA A 148 6.47 -9.13 -3.25
C ALA A 148 7.61 -8.25 -2.72
N THR A 149 7.50 -6.91 -2.86
CA THR A 149 8.51 -5.99 -2.30
C THR A 149 8.50 -5.95 -0.78
N ALA A 150 7.43 -6.42 -0.11
CA ALA A 150 7.39 -6.53 1.33
C ALA A 150 8.44 -7.50 1.88
N TYR A 151 8.80 -8.55 1.14
CA TYR A 151 9.89 -9.46 1.50
C TYR A 151 11.24 -8.73 1.53
N ARG A 152 11.49 -7.87 0.54
CA ARG A 152 12.67 -7.00 0.52
C ARG A 152 12.69 -6.04 1.70
N ARG A 153 11.55 -5.43 2.05
CA ARG A 153 11.45 -4.50 3.19
C ARG A 153 11.75 -5.19 4.52
N LEU A 154 11.26 -6.43 4.71
CA LEU A 154 11.63 -7.25 5.87
C LEU A 154 13.14 -7.48 5.94
N MET A 155 13.76 -7.91 4.84
CA MET A 155 15.20 -8.15 4.80
C MET A 155 15.99 -6.85 4.99
N LYS A 156 15.52 -5.75 4.41
CA LYS A 156 16.12 -4.42 4.60
C LYS A 156 16.12 -4.03 6.08
N MET A 157 15.03 -4.25 6.81
CA MET A 157 14.97 -3.98 8.25
C MET A 157 16.08 -4.71 9.02
N PHE A 158 16.29 -6.00 8.76
CA PHE A 158 17.38 -6.75 9.40
C PHE A 158 18.76 -6.25 8.97
N TYR A 159 18.93 -5.91 7.69
CA TYR A 159 20.18 -5.38 7.17
C TYR A 159 20.53 -4.02 7.80
N ASP A 160 19.57 -3.08 7.84
CA ASP A 160 19.78 -1.75 8.41
C ASP A 160 20.15 -1.83 9.90
N ARG A 161 19.50 -2.72 10.65
CA ARG A 161 19.81 -2.94 12.06
C ARG A 161 21.20 -3.54 12.27
N SER A 162 21.73 -4.28 11.33
CA SER A 162 23.05 -4.89 11.45
C SER A 162 24.18 -3.88 11.55
N SER A 163 23.98 -2.65 11.06
CA SER A 163 24.95 -1.56 11.18
C SER A 163 25.24 -1.18 12.64
N SER A 164 24.26 -1.34 13.53
CA SER A 164 24.38 -1.03 14.96
C SER A 164 24.51 -2.27 15.83
N LEU A 165 23.87 -3.39 15.44
CA LEU A 165 23.83 -4.62 16.25
C LEU A 165 24.86 -5.67 15.80
N GLY A 166 25.50 -5.47 14.65
CA GLY A 166 26.30 -6.50 14.00
C GLY A 166 25.41 -7.64 13.49
N ASN A 167 26.03 -8.66 12.90
CA ASN A 167 25.36 -9.90 12.49
C ASN A 167 24.22 -9.70 11.47
N PRO A 168 24.53 -9.26 10.23
CA PRO A 168 23.53 -9.19 9.17
C PRO A 168 22.99 -10.58 8.82
N PRO A 169 21.77 -10.69 8.31
CA PRO A 169 21.24 -11.95 7.78
C PRO A 169 22.16 -12.52 6.71
N LYS A 170 22.48 -13.80 6.83
CA LYS A 170 23.35 -14.52 5.87
C LYS A 170 22.54 -15.23 4.80
N TYR A 171 21.34 -15.68 5.16
CA TYR A 171 20.51 -16.52 4.29
C TYR A 171 19.05 -16.04 4.27
N LEU A 172 18.49 -16.04 3.08
CA LEU A 172 17.05 -15.94 2.84
C LEU A 172 16.62 -17.17 2.05
N LEU A 173 15.68 -17.93 2.57
CA LEU A 173 15.04 -19.03 1.88
C LEU A 173 13.57 -18.68 1.59
N LEU A 174 13.20 -18.72 0.32
CA LEU A 174 11.83 -18.67 -0.13
C LEU A 174 11.31 -20.10 -0.24
N PHE A 175 10.52 -20.54 0.74
CA PHE A 175 10.08 -21.93 0.89
C PHE A 175 8.65 -22.10 0.37
N GLY A 176 8.54 -22.34 -0.93
CA GLY A 176 7.31 -22.47 -1.70
C GLY A 176 7.58 -22.28 -3.17
N ASP A 177 6.54 -22.41 -3.98
CA ASP A 177 6.62 -22.16 -5.41
C ASP A 177 6.40 -20.69 -5.74
N GLY A 178 7.07 -20.19 -6.78
CA GLY A 178 6.78 -18.91 -7.39
C GLY A 178 5.67 -19.04 -8.42
N ILE A 179 4.87 -17.98 -8.58
CA ILE A 179 3.84 -17.94 -9.60
C ILE A 179 4.00 -16.71 -10.48
N TYR A 180 3.93 -16.93 -11.79
CA TYR A 180 3.96 -15.84 -12.78
C TYR A 180 2.73 -14.92 -12.65
N ASP A 181 1.54 -15.50 -12.61
CA ASP A 181 0.30 -14.75 -12.47
C ASP A 181 -0.11 -14.61 -11.00
N ASN A 182 0.55 -13.71 -10.29
CA ASN A 182 0.28 -13.43 -8.88
C ASN A 182 -1.20 -13.08 -8.58
N ARG A 183 -1.93 -12.55 -9.57
CA ARG A 183 -3.31 -12.10 -9.43
C ARG A 183 -4.35 -13.09 -9.98
N GLY A 184 -3.92 -14.11 -10.73
CA GLY A 184 -4.79 -15.10 -11.37
C GLY A 184 -5.66 -14.53 -12.48
N ILE A 185 -5.12 -13.59 -13.26
CA ILE A 185 -5.86 -12.90 -14.33
C ILE A 185 -5.80 -13.68 -15.64
N SER A 186 -4.67 -14.36 -15.90
CA SER A 186 -4.42 -15.01 -17.19
C SER A 186 -5.27 -16.28 -17.43
N GLY A 187 -5.87 -16.84 -16.38
CA GLY A 187 -6.60 -18.10 -16.47
C GLY A 187 -5.72 -19.35 -16.58
N GLU A 188 -4.43 -19.20 -16.87
CA GLU A 188 -3.48 -20.33 -17.00
C GLU A 188 -3.23 -21.08 -15.69
N VAL A 189 -3.50 -20.43 -14.58
CA VAL A 189 -3.34 -20.97 -13.22
C VAL A 189 -4.68 -21.34 -12.55
N GLN A 190 -5.72 -21.54 -13.34
CA GLN A 190 -7.00 -22.05 -12.82
C GLN A 190 -6.81 -23.46 -12.25
N GLY A 191 -7.27 -23.66 -11.00
CA GLY A 191 -7.15 -24.94 -10.31
C GLY A 191 -5.81 -25.19 -9.58
N VAL A 192 -4.84 -24.28 -9.69
CA VAL A 192 -3.59 -24.36 -8.92
C VAL A 192 -3.83 -23.80 -7.51
N SER A 193 -3.49 -24.61 -6.49
CA SER A 193 -3.57 -24.16 -5.10
C SER A 193 -2.53 -23.09 -4.82
N ARG A 194 -2.98 -21.91 -4.43
CA ARG A 194 -2.10 -20.80 -4.06
C ARG A 194 -1.50 -20.92 -2.66
N SER A 195 -1.94 -21.90 -1.88
CA SER A 195 -1.44 -22.11 -0.52
C SER A 195 0.03 -22.51 -0.46
N ASN A 196 0.57 -23.01 -1.58
CA ASN A 196 1.98 -23.40 -1.72
C ASN A 196 2.84 -22.30 -2.36
N MET A 197 2.25 -21.16 -2.71
CA MET A 197 2.90 -20.16 -3.53
C MET A 197 3.34 -18.95 -2.74
N LEU A 198 4.45 -18.39 -3.18
CA LEU A 198 4.96 -17.10 -2.77
C LEU A 198 4.80 -16.11 -3.93
N LEU A 199 4.51 -14.85 -3.62
CA LEU A 199 4.50 -13.82 -4.65
C LEU A 199 5.89 -13.63 -5.24
N THR A 200 5.95 -13.51 -6.56
CA THR A 200 7.17 -13.19 -7.29
C THR A 200 7.15 -11.72 -7.72
N PHE A 201 8.32 -11.09 -7.70
CA PHE A 201 8.49 -9.78 -8.31
C PHE A 201 8.56 -9.97 -9.83
N GLN A 202 7.70 -9.23 -10.55
CA GLN A 202 7.67 -9.28 -12.01
C GLN A 202 8.28 -8.01 -12.57
N SER A 203 9.21 -8.17 -13.48
CA SER A 203 9.85 -7.11 -14.23
C SER A 203 9.58 -7.29 -15.71
N GLN A 204 9.45 -6.21 -16.44
CA GLN A 204 9.27 -6.21 -17.89
C GLN A 204 10.51 -6.75 -18.63
N GLU A 205 11.67 -6.63 -17.98
CA GLU A 205 12.94 -7.15 -18.48
C GLU A 205 13.51 -8.19 -17.50
N SER A 206 13.27 -9.46 -17.78
CA SER A 206 13.71 -10.59 -16.92
C SER A 206 15.21 -10.71 -16.72
N LEU A 207 16.02 -9.96 -17.47
CA LEU A 207 17.49 -10.00 -17.42
C LEU A 207 18.12 -8.84 -16.66
N ASN A 208 17.37 -7.83 -16.26
CA ASN A 208 17.91 -6.63 -15.63
C ASN A 208 17.59 -6.55 -14.13
N VAL A 209 17.94 -7.62 -13.40
CA VAL A 209 17.79 -7.68 -11.93
C VAL A 209 18.58 -6.61 -11.19
N TYR A 210 19.59 -6.02 -11.86
CA TYR A 210 20.48 -5.02 -11.23
C TYR A 210 19.85 -3.61 -11.14
N SER A 211 18.92 -3.27 -12.01
CA SER A 211 18.27 -1.95 -11.97
C SER A 211 17.33 -1.74 -10.78
N TYR A 212 16.93 -2.81 -10.10
CA TYR A 212 16.05 -2.76 -8.94
C TYR A 212 16.78 -2.90 -7.60
N ALA A 213 18.08 -3.14 -7.65
CA ALA A 213 18.91 -3.27 -6.45
C ALA A 213 19.44 -1.91 -5.93
N THR A 214 19.23 -0.84 -6.70
CA THR A 214 19.83 0.47 -6.43
C THR A 214 18.83 1.55 -6.01
N ASP A 215 17.56 1.23 -5.86
CA ASP A 215 16.61 2.18 -5.26
C ASP A 215 16.83 2.21 -3.74
N ASP A 216 17.65 3.18 -3.33
CA ASP A 216 17.87 3.60 -1.95
C ASP A 216 16.61 4.22 -1.32
#